data_3de25a4023428e6f9945d82cb9239efe
#
_entry.id   3de25a4023428e6f9945d82cb9239efe
#
_cell.length_a   1.000
_cell.length_b   1.000
_cell.length_c   1.000
_cell.angle_alpha   90.00
_cell.angle_beta   90.00
_cell.angle_gamma   90.00
#
_symmetry.space_group_name_H-M   'P 1'
#
loop_
_entity.id
_entity.type
_entity.pdbx_description
1 polymer ?
#
loop_
_entity_poly.entity_id
_entity_poly.type
_entity_poly.pdbx_seq_one_letter_code
_entity_poly.pdbx_strand_id
1 'polypeptide(L)'
;QRLAFQDLSYLKGVVCIWNDEYNGDTLMCAGGKIYEWDCPGEPPMIYRWRSKQFFTPMPMSLGAVQVELDPQVYTPVVEAPDPLDNGDPTIDLPAGVNAKFNYYAGPQLTLIMSRNLTKQMEIFRLPNGFKCFDHQFEVVSRVPIASIQVSTTLNELKTA
;
A
#
# COMPACT_ATOMS: atom_id res chain seq x y z
N GLN A 1 -3.41 18.94 6.69
CA GLN A 1 -4.08 17.82 5.96
C GLN A 1 -3.15 17.40 4.83
N ARG A 2 -2.64 16.17 4.86
CA ARG A 2 -1.83 15.62 3.77
C ARG A 2 -2.78 14.88 2.84
N LEU A 3 -2.89 15.34 1.59
CA LEU A 3 -3.63 14.64 0.56
C LEU A 3 -2.78 13.43 0.12
N ALA A 4 -3.29 12.23 0.35
CA ALA A 4 -2.79 11.02 -0.28
C ALA A 4 -3.60 10.82 -1.58
N PHE A 5 -2.91 10.59 -2.70
CA PHE A 5 -3.56 10.18 -3.93
C PHE A 5 -3.67 8.65 -3.92
N GLN A 6 -4.88 8.17 -3.96
CA GLN A 6 -5.17 6.74 -4.12
C GLN A 6 -5.59 6.52 -5.57
N ASP A 7 -5.05 5.48 -6.21
CA ASP A 7 -5.54 5.05 -7.51
C ASP A 7 -6.85 4.29 -7.32
N LEU A 8 -7.95 4.88 -7.79
CA LEU A 8 -9.29 4.30 -7.73
C LEU A 8 -9.70 3.76 -9.10
N SER A 9 -8.78 3.12 -9.82
CA SER A 9 -9.04 2.59 -11.16
C SER A 9 -10.22 1.61 -11.21
N TYR A 10 -10.49 0.90 -10.13
CA TYR A 10 -11.65 0.03 -9.98
C TYR A 10 -12.99 0.78 -9.96
N LEU A 11 -13.00 2.08 -9.71
CA LEU A 11 -14.20 2.91 -9.79
C LEU A 11 -14.55 3.37 -11.22
N LYS A 12 -13.78 3.00 -12.22
CA LYS A 12 -14.04 3.41 -13.63
C LYS A 12 -15.44 3.03 -14.14
N GLY A 13 -16.01 1.98 -13.59
CA GLY A 13 -17.36 1.53 -13.93
C GLY A 13 -18.47 2.05 -13.03
N VAL A 14 -18.13 2.87 -12.02
CA VAL A 14 -19.10 3.41 -11.06
C VAL A 14 -19.87 4.55 -11.71
N VAL A 15 -21.21 4.39 -11.74
CA VAL A 15 -22.13 5.38 -12.32
C VAL A 15 -22.59 6.38 -11.28
N CYS A 16 -22.78 5.92 -10.04
CA CYS A 16 -23.17 6.77 -8.92
C CYS A 16 -22.66 6.20 -7.59
N ILE A 17 -22.48 7.09 -6.63
CA ILE A 17 -22.17 6.80 -5.23
C ILE A 17 -23.20 7.54 -4.39
N TRP A 18 -23.71 6.89 -3.36
CA TRP A 18 -24.70 7.46 -2.47
C TRP A 18 -24.45 6.98 -1.03
N ASN A 19 -24.58 7.86 -0.06
CA ASN A 19 -24.50 7.55 1.36
C ASN A 19 -25.90 7.36 1.91
N ASP A 20 -26.14 6.25 2.59
CA ASP A 20 -27.35 6.05 3.36
C ASP A 20 -27.23 6.81 4.68
N GLU A 21 -28.05 7.84 4.85
CA GLU A 21 -28.03 8.69 6.04
C GLU A 21 -28.52 7.95 7.30
N TYR A 22 -29.23 6.84 7.16
CA TYR A 22 -29.74 6.07 8.30
C TYR A 22 -28.70 5.12 8.89
N ASN A 23 -27.97 4.42 8.00
CA ASN A 23 -27.02 3.39 8.40
C ASN A 23 -25.55 3.90 8.35
N GLY A 24 -25.32 4.98 7.63
CA GLY A 24 -23.98 5.49 7.35
C GLY A 24 -23.23 4.72 6.26
N ASP A 25 -23.91 3.80 5.60
CA ASP A 25 -23.31 2.96 4.56
C ASP A 25 -23.10 3.76 3.27
N THR A 26 -22.02 3.49 2.58
CA THR A 26 -21.74 4.06 1.26
C THR A 26 -22.05 3.00 0.20
N LEU A 27 -22.98 3.29 -0.69
CA LEU A 27 -23.41 2.40 -1.76
C LEU A 27 -22.89 2.91 -3.11
N MET A 28 -22.48 1.99 -3.98
CA MET A 28 -21.98 2.28 -5.33
C MET A 28 -22.76 1.48 -6.37
N CYS A 29 -23.12 2.13 -7.49
CA CYS A 29 -23.67 1.45 -8.65
C CYS A 29 -22.60 1.25 -9.71
N ALA A 30 -22.36 0.00 -10.10
CA ALA A 30 -21.45 -0.35 -11.18
C ALA A 30 -21.96 -1.58 -11.94
N GLY A 31 -21.91 -1.57 -13.27
CA GLY A 31 -22.29 -2.71 -14.10
C GLY A 31 -23.73 -3.20 -13.87
N GLY A 32 -24.65 -2.32 -13.49
CA GLY A 32 -26.04 -2.66 -13.19
C GLY A 32 -26.26 -3.36 -11.83
N LYS A 33 -25.25 -3.36 -10.97
CA LYS A 33 -25.31 -3.90 -9.61
C LYS A 33 -25.06 -2.80 -8.59
N ILE A 34 -25.55 -3.03 -7.37
CA ILE A 34 -25.29 -2.18 -6.20
C ILE A 34 -24.28 -2.91 -5.33
N TYR A 35 -23.23 -2.19 -4.95
CA TYR A 35 -22.17 -2.65 -4.05
C TYR A 35 -22.18 -1.74 -2.82
N GLU A 36 -21.95 -2.33 -1.67
CA GLU A 36 -21.70 -1.61 -0.43
C GLU A 36 -20.20 -1.39 -0.28
N TRP A 37 -19.82 -0.15 -0.02
CA TRP A 37 -18.42 0.19 0.27
C TRP A 37 -18.06 -0.26 1.68
N ASP A 38 -16.95 -0.97 1.82
CA ASP A 38 -16.42 -1.41 3.11
C ASP A 38 -17.39 -2.33 3.90
N CYS A 39 -18.07 -3.24 3.17
CA CYS A 39 -19.03 -4.17 3.75
C CYS A 39 -18.38 -5.06 4.83
N PRO A 40 -18.91 -5.08 6.05
CA PRO A 40 -18.37 -5.93 7.11
C PRO A 40 -18.40 -7.42 6.74
N GLY A 41 -17.25 -8.09 6.87
CA GLY A 41 -17.12 -9.53 6.60
C GLY A 41 -16.60 -9.88 5.21
N GLU A 42 -16.50 -8.92 4.31
CA GLU A 42 -15.81 -9.10 3.03
C GLU A 42 -14.29 -8.87 3.18
N PRO A 43 -13.48 -9.58 2.40
CA PRO A 43 -12.03 -9.35 2.43
C PRO A 43 -11.73 -7.91 1.98
N PRO A 44 -10.82 -7.20 2.67
CA PRO A 44 -10.49 -5.83 2.31
C PRO A 44 -9.91 -5.78 0.90
N MET A 45 -10.33 -4.76 0.13
CA MET A 45 -9.83 -4.54 -1.21
C MET A 45 -8.34 -4.26 -1.22
N ILE A 46 -7.66 -4.76 -2.26
CA ILE A 46 -6.26 -4.41 -2.48
C ILE A 46 -6.19 -2.94 -2.89
N TYR A 47 -5.37 -2.18 -2.20
CA TYR A 47 -5.10 -0.79 -2.55
C TYR A 47 -3.62 -0.56 -2.81
N ARG A 48 -3.32 0.46 -3.61
CA ARG A 48 -1.98 0.92 -3.89
C ARG A 48 -1.82 2.33 -3.35
N TRP A 49 -0.85 2.49 -2.47
CA TRP A 49 -0.41 3.80 -2.01
C TRP A 49 1.00 4.07 -2.51
N ARG A 50 1.21 5.23 -3.13
CA ARG A 50 2.52 5.68 -3.57
C ARG A 50 2.83 7.01 -2.91
N SER A 51 4.00 7.12 -2.29
CA SER A 51 4.45 8.36 -1.69
C SER A 51 4.69 9.45 -2.74
N LYS A 52 4.75 10.69 -2.30
CA LYS A 52 5.40 11.72 -3.12
C LYS A 52 6.86 11.33 -3.37
N GLN A 53 7.45 11.91 -4.41
CA GLN A 53 8.90 11.87 -4.61
C GLN A 53 9.58 12.72 -3.53
N PHE A 54 10.52 12.12 -2.81
CA PHE A 54 11.35 12.80 -1.85
C PHE A 54 12.65 13.19 -2.52
N PHE A 55 12.98 14.45 -2.43
CA PHE A 55 14.25 14.98 -2.90
C PHE A 55 15.13 15.31 -1.70
N THR A 56 16.33 14.77 -1.66
CA THR A 56 17.30 15.03 -0.60
C THR A 56 18.32 16.09 -1.04
N PRO A 57 18.73 17.01 -0.14
CA PRO A 57 19.67 18.08 -0.51
C PRO A 57 21.04 17.58 -0.96
N MET A 58 21.43 16.40 -0.49
CA MET A 58 22.65 15.71 -0.88
C MET A 58 22.33 14.27 -1.27
N PRO A 59 23.12 13.68 -2.20
CA PRO A 59 22.89 12.29 -2.56
C PRO A 59 23.11 11.40 -1.34
N MET A 60 22.07 10.65 -0.96
CA MET A 60 22.13 9.77 0.19
C MET A 60 21.72 8.34 -0.19
N SER A 61 22.12 7.40 0.63
CA SER A 61 21.68 6.03 0.58
C SER A 61 20.74 5.78 1.77
N LEU A 62 19.54 5.29 1.49
CA LEU A 62 18.64 4.81 2.53
C LEU A 62 19.03 3.37 2.86
N GLY A 63 19.18 3.07 4.15
CA GLY A 63 19.73 1.79 4.61
C GLY A 63 18.71 0.80 5.11
N ALA A 64 17.60 1.29 5.65
CA ALA A 64 16.58 0.43 6.24
C ALA A 64 15.19 1.04 6.18
N VAL A 65 14.18 0.17 6.22
CA VAL A 65 12.79 0.53 6.33
C VAL A 65 12.08 -0.36 7.35
N GLN A 66 11.15 0.22 8.07
CA GLN A 66 10.17 -0.46 8.90
C GLN A 66 8.80 -0.19 8.32
N VAL A 67 8.03 -1.25 8.12
CA VAL A 67 6.61 -1.16 7.75
C VAL A 67 5.81 -1.83 8.84
N GLU A 68 4.79 -1.14 9.31
CA GLU A 68 3.85 -1.62 10.31
C GLU A 68 2.45 -1.62 9.72
N LEU A 69 1.82 -2.79 9.74
CA LEU A 69 0.42 -2.97 9.35
C LEU A 69 -0.47 -2.75 10.56
N ASP A 70 -1.68 -2.25 10.36
CA ASP A 70 -2.60 -1.99 11.47
C ASP A 70 -2.93 -3.29 12.22
N PRO A 71 -2.60 -3.38 13.52
CA PRO A 71 -2.83 -4.58 14.32
C PRO A 71 -4.31 -4.92 14.52
N GLN A 72 -5.20 -3.92 14.42
CA GLN A 72 -6.63 -4.12 14.64
C GLN A 72 -7.33 -4.82 13.47
N VAL A 73 -6.76 -4.70 12.28
CA VAL A 73 -7.32 -5.25 11.03
C VAL A 73 -6.48 -6.40 10.50
N TYR A 74 -5.29 -6.61 11.06
CA TYR A 74 -4.42 -7.71 10.66
C TYR A 74 -5.07 -9.06 11.02
N THR A 75 -5.75 -9.65 10.06
CA THR A 75 -6.10 -11.07 10.06
C THR A 75 -5.18 -11.79 9.09
N PRO A 76 -4.57 -12.94 9.47
CA PRO A 76 -3.84 -13.74 8.50
C PRO A 76 -4.82 -14.11 7.38
N VAL A 77 -4.53 -13.65 6.17
CA VAL A 77 -5.41 -13.85 5.01
C VAL A 77 -5.48 -15.33 4.71
N VAL A 78 -6.60 -15.94 5.03
CA VAL A 78 -7.01 -17.22 4.46
C VAL A 78 -7.59 -16.90 3.08
N GLU A 79 -7.01 -17.48 2.06
CA GLU A 79 -7.27 -17.20 0.66
C GLU A 79 -8.77 -17.23 0.31
N ALA A 80 -9.30 -16.10 -0.12
CA ALA A 80 -10.43 -16.08 -1.04
C ALA A 80 -9.95 -15.36 -2.31
N PRO A 81 -10.19 -15.90 -3.51
CA PRO A 81 -9.90 -15.18 -4.74
C PRO A 81 -10.77 -13.91 -4.77
N ASP A 82 -10.14 -12.77 -5.00
CA ASP A 82 -10.83 -11.49 -5.13
C ASP A 82 -11.76 -11.56 -6.35
N PRO A 83 -13.10 -11.52 -6.16
CA PRO A 83 -14.04 -11.59 -7.28
C PRO A 83 -13.99 -10.35 -8.19
N LEU A 84 -13.26 -9.33 -7.80
CA LEU A 84 -13.04 -8.09 -8.57
C LEU A 84 -11.63 -8.01 -9.16
N ASP A 85 -10.87 -9.11 -9.15
CA ASP A 85 -9.60 -9.18 -9.88
C ASP A 85 -9.86 -8.99 -11.38
N ASN A 86 -9.75 -7.75 -11.82
CA ASN A 86 -9.89 -7.36 -13.24
C ASN A 86 -8.65 -7.70 -14.05
N GLY A 87 -7.78 -8.57 -13.53
CA GLY A 87 -6.58 -9.02 -14.24
C GLY A 87 -5.52 -7.93 -14.43
N ASP A 88 -5.50 -6.88 -13.59
CA ASP A 88 -4.37 -5.95 -13.56
C ASP A 88 -3.19 -6.61 -12.84
N PRO A 89 -2.19 -7.13 -13.58
CA PRO A 89 -1.07 -7.87 -12.99
C PRO A 89 -0.19 -7.01 -12.07
N THR A 90 -0.47 -5.71 -12.00
CA THR A 90 0.32 -4.76 -11.19
C THR A 90 -0.22 -4.62 -9.76
N ILE A 91 -1.43 -5.12 -9.49
CA ILE A 91 -2.10 -5.01 -8.18
C ILE A 91 -2.13 -6.36 -7.46
N ASP A 92 -1.66 -7.40 -8.09
CA ASP A 92 -1.74 -8.76 -7.55
C ASP A 92 -0.81 -8.97 -6.35
N LEU A 93 -1.39 -9.44 -5.24
CA LEU A 93 -0.65 -9.90 -4.08
C LEU A 93 -0.71 -11.42 -4.04
N PRO A 94 0.45 -12.10 -3.98
CA PRO A 94 0.48 -13.54 -3.83
C PRO A 94 -0.29 -14.02 -2.60
N ALA A 95 -0.79 -15.23 -2.66
CA ALA A 95 -1.45 -15.89 -1.55
C ALA A 95 -0.60 -15.86 -0.28
N GLY A 96 -1.22 -15.51 0.86
CA GLY A 96 -0.52 -15.37 2.16
C GLY A 96 0.34 -14.11 2.30
N VAL A 97 0.29 -13.18 1.35
CA VAL A 97 1.00 -11.90 1.43
C VAL A 97 0.00 -10.79 1.76
N ASN A 98 0.22 -10.09 2.88
CA ASN A 98 -0.65 -9.01 3.32
C ASN A 98 -0.37 -7.69 2.60
N ALA A 99 0.91 -7.45 2.31
CA ALA A 99 1.33 -6.25 1.62
C ALA A 99 2.62 -6.50 0.83
N LYS A 100 2.86 -5.65 -0.16
CA LYS A 100 4.07 -5.62 -0.97
C LYS A 100 4.64 -4.21 -0.92
N PHE A 101 5.89 -4.10 -0.51
CA PHE A 101 6.63 -2.85 -0.47
C PHE A 101 7.54 -2.73 -1.69
N ASN A 102 7.49 -1.59 -2.36
CA ASN A 102 8.34 -1.24 -3.49
C ASN A 102 9.12 0.04 -3.17
N TYR A 103 10.41 0.02 -3.49
CA TYR A 103 11.31 1.16 -3.36
C TYR A 103 11.84 1.56 -4.73
N TYR A 104 11.66 2.84 -5.04
CA TYR A 104 12.12 3.46 -6.27
C TYR A 104 13.17 4.52 -5.95
N ALA A 105 14.21 4.62 -6.76
CA ALA A 105 15.26 5.60 -6.55
C ALA A 105 15.89 6.08 -7.87
N GLY A 106 16.56 7.23 -7.79
CA GLY A 106 17.23 7.88 -8.90
C GLY A 106 16.31 8.75 -9.75
N PRO A 107 16.86 9.50 -10.72
CA PRO A 107 16.14 10.56 -11.46
C PRO A 107 14.95 10.03 -12.29
N GLN A 108 14.97 8.76 -12.66
CA GLN A 108 13.87 8.12 -13.39
C GLN A 108 12.97 7.27 -12.47
N LEU A 109 13.18 7.32 -11.15
CA LEU A 109 12.45 6.52 -10.17
C LEU A 109 12.37 5.04 -10.57
N THR A 110 13.53 4.45 -10.84
CA THR A 110 13.64 3.04 -11.19
C THR A 110 13.32 2.18 -9.97
N LEU A 111 12.59 1.09 -10.16
CA LEU A 111 12.33 0.11 -9.10
C LEU A 111 13.65 -0.54 -8.69
N ILE A 112 14.06 -0.30 -7.44
CA ILE A 112 15.31 -0.83 -6.85
C ILE A 112 15.04 -2.11 -6.08
N MET A 113 13.90 -2.16 -5.39
CA MET A 113 13.56 -3.31 -4.55
C MET A 113 12.04 -3.49 -4.49
N SER A 114 11.64 -4.75 -4.49
CA SER A 114 10.28 -5.19 -4.20
C SER A 114 10.35 -6.27 -3.11
N ARG A 115 9.50 -6.16 -2.08
CA ARG A 115 9.47 -7.09 -0.96
C ARG A 115 8.05 -7.38 -0.52
N ASN A 116 7.71 -8.65 -0.40
CA ASN A 116 6.46 -9.10 0.19
C ASN A 116 6.54 -9.04 1.71
N LEU A 117 5.48 -8.53 2.33
CA LEU A 117 5.34 -8.39 3.77
C LEU A 117 4.30 -9.43 4.27
N THR A 118 4.74 -10.28 5.18
CA THR A 118 3.91 -11.37 5.71
C THR A 118 3.61 -11.21 7.19
N LYS A 119 4.33 -10.30 7.87
CA LYS A 119 4.19 -10.05 9.32
C LYS A 119 3.55 -8.68 9.52
N GLN A 120 2.94 -8.51 10.69
CA GLN A 120 2.35 -7.23 11.11
C GLN A 120 3.39 -6.10 11.12
N MET A 121 4.59 -6.37 11.60
CA MET A 121 5.70 -5.42 11.57
C MET A 121 6.93 -6.09 11.00
N GLU A 122 7.52 -5.48 9.99
CA GLU A 122 8.76 -5.93 9.39
C GLU A 122 9.78 -4.80 9.29
N ILE A 123 11.00 -5.12 9.75
CA ILE A 123 12.17 -4.24 9.58
C ILE A 123 13.13 -4.96 8.63
N PHE A 124 13.54 -4.28 7.58
CA PHE A 124 14.47 -4.86 6.61
C PHE A 124 15.41 -3.81 6.02
N ARG A 125 16.51 -4.31 5.46
CA ARG A 125 17.52 -3.46 4.81
C ARG A 125 17.08 -3.13 3.39
N LEU A 126 17.29 -1.88 3.01
CA LEU A 126 17.25 -1.47 1.61
C LEU A 126 18.58 -1.75 0.93
N PRO A 127 18.60 -1.98 -0.40
CA PRO A 127 19.83 -2.11 -1.15
C PRO A 127 20.68 -0.87 -0.96
N ASN A 128 21.93 -1.07 -0.58
CA ASN A 128 22.92 -0.02 -0.40
C ASN A 128 23.98 -0.11 -1.52
N GLY A 129 24.92 0.84 -1.55
CA GLY A 129 25.99 0.88 -2.54
C GLY A 129 25.75 1.91 -3.65
N PHE A 130 24.64 2.61 -3.62
CA PHE A 130 24.39 3.77 -4.48
C PHE A 130 23.87 4.95 -3.64
N LYS A 131 24.11 6.16 -4.14
CA LYS A 131 23.57 7.39 -3.56
C LYS A 131 22.76 8.11 -4.62
N CYS A 132 21.59 8.58 -4.26
CA CYS A 132 20.74 9.36 -5.16
C CYS A 132 20.04 10.49 -4.41
N PHE A 133 19.47 11.43 -5.16
CA PHE A 133 18.69 12.54 -4.62
C PHE A 133 17.21 12.17 -4.49
N ASP A 134 16.72 11.31 -5.38
CA ASP A 134 15.30 11.03 -5.57
C ASP A 134 14.95 9.66 -5.00
N HIS A 135 13.93 9.66 -4.15
CA HIS A 135 13.41 8.46 -3.50
C HIS A 135 11.89 8.45 -3.54
N GLN A 136 11.29 7.30 -3.78
CA GLN A 136 9.85 7.10 -3.72
C GLN A 136 9.52 5.71 -3.19
N PHE A 137 8.45 5.60 -2.44
CA PHE A 137 7.97 4.36 -1.86
C PHE A 137 6.57 4.06 -2.34
N GLU A 138 6.27 2.79 -2.53
CA GLU A 138 4.95 2.32 -2.88
C GLU A 138 4.62 1.11 -2.03
N VAL A 139 3.39 1.03 -1.59
CA VAL A 139 2.85 -0.15 -0.92
C VAL A 139 1.56 -0.57 -1.59
N VAL A 140 1.48 -1.84 -1.92
CA VAL A 140 0.26 -2.52 -2.35
C VAL A 140 -0.16 -3.38 -1.18
N SER A 141 -1.36 -3.23 -0.66
CA SER A 141 -1.78 -3.89 0.57
C SER A 141 -3.26 -4.24 0.56
N ARG A 142 -3.61 -5.33 1.27
CA ARG A 142 -4.99 -5.71 1.64
C ARG A 142 -5.37 -5.19 3.01
N VAL A 143 -4.40 -4.80 3.83
CA VAL A 143 -4.62 -4.33 5.20
C VAL A 143 -4.13 -2.90 5.36
N PRO A 144 -4.75 -2.08 6.21
CA PRO A 144 -4.29 -0.72 6.45
C PRO A 144 -2.84 -0.70 6.94
N ILE A 145 -2.10 0.33 6.57
CA ILE A 145 -0.73 0.55 6.99
C ILE A 145 -0.73 1.60 8.08
N ALA A 146 -0.27 1.21 9.27
CA ALA A 146 -0.15 2.11 10.41
C ALA A 146 1.01 3.08 10.25
N SER A 147 2.19 2.57 9.85
CA SER A 147 3.37 3.41 9.68
C SER A 147 4.36 2.88 8.65
N ILE A 148 5.10 3.78 8.02
CA ILE A 148 6.30 3.49 7.24
C ILE A 148 7.40 4.42 7.72
N GLN A 149 8.46 3.86 8.27
CA GLN A 149 9.63 4.58 8.73
C GLN A 149 10.84 4.19 7.89
N VAL A 150 11.61 5.18 7.47
CA VAL A 150 12.79 4.99 6.63
C VAL A 150 13.98 5.67 7.28
N SER A 151 15.11 5.00 7.32
CA SER A 151 16.35 5.52 7.92
C SER A 151 17.57 5.21 7.08
N THR A 152 18.65 5.88 7.41
CA THR A 152 19.97 5.61 6.80
C THR A 152 20.64 4.37 7.36
N THR A 153 20.29 4.00 8.59
CA THR A 153 20.84 2.83 9.28
C THR A 153 19.76 2.00 9.96
N LEU A 154 19.99 0.70 10.12
CA LEU A 154 19.06 -0.19 10.82
C LEU A 154 18.93 0.16 12.33
N ASN A 155 19.99 0.72 12.92
CA ASN A 155 19.99 1.03 14.34
C ASN A 155 19.06 2.19 14.69
N GLU A 156 18.89 3.17 13.80
CA GLU A 156 17.97 4.29 13.97
C GLU A 156 16.51 3.83 14.11
N LEU A 157 16.12 2.79 13.38
CA LEU A 157 14.75 2.22 13.46
C LEU A 157 14.49 1.44 14.75
N LYS A 158 15.55 0.94 15.41
CA LYS A 158 15.40 0.17 16.66
C LYS A 158 15.33 1.05 17.90
N THR A 159 15.66 2.32 17.78
CA THR A 159 15.69 3.30 18.87
C THR A 159 14.53 4.30 18.83
N ALA A 160 13.70 4.23 17.80
CA ALA A 160 12.47 4.99 17.64
C ALA A 160 11.28 4.19 18.17
#